data_bc3fc493a92c3c5fbed00c1d93664206
#
_entry.id   bc3fc493a92c3c5fbed00c1d93664206
#
_cell.length_a   1.000
_cell.length_b   1.000
_cell.length_c   1.000
_cell.angle_alpha   90.00
_cell.angle_beta   90.00
_cell.angle_gamma   90.00
#
_symmetry.space_group_name_H-M   'P 1'
#
loop_
_entity.id
_entity.type
_entity.pdbx_description
1 polymer ?
#
loop_
_entity_poly.entity_id
_entity_poly.type
_entity_poly.pdbx_seq_one_letter_code
_entity_poly.pdbx_strand_id
1 'polypeptide(L)'
;AQKARELQERNGRKPRVAMFCTGGIRCEKSTALMRANGFEEVFHLQGGILKYLEQIPPEESLWQGQCFVFDERTSVGHGLVPGTLGICRSCRDPLAEGMTESPLFELGVSCPRCHHTTSDEHKQRARERQRQFQLARARGQMHLGEPQKHTLIKQLLPAHAPVLYSFRRCPYAMRARLTLLSAGIRCELREVAL
;
A
#
# COMPACT_ATOMS: atom_id res chain seq x y z
N ALA A 1 -12.87 -13.05 -12.43
CA ALA A 1 -14.12 -13.62 -12.95
C ALA A 1 -13.86 -14.57 -14.13
N GLN A 2 -13.13 -14.18 -15.17
CA GLN A 2 -12.91 -14.99 -16.37
C GLN A 2 -12.21 -16.34 -16.07
N LYS A 3 -11.07 -16.31 -15.36
CA LYS A 3 -10.32 -17.52 -14.98
C LYS A 3 -11.15 -18.51 -14.13
N ALA A 4 -12.08 -18.02 -13.32
CA ALA A 4 -12.96 -18.88 -12.54
C ALA A 4 -14.00 -19.59 -13.41
N ARG A 5 -14.49 -18.94 -14.48
CA ARG A 5 -15.38 -19.54 -15.49
C ARG A 5 -14.66 -20.63 -16.28
N GLU A 6 -13.45 -20.35 -16.77
CA GLU A 6 -12.61 -21.31 -17.49
C GLU A 6 -12.32 -22.56 -16.64
N LEU A 7 -12.06 -22.39 -15.33
CA LEU A 7 -11.88 -23.50 -14.40
C LEU A 7 -13.17 -24.30 -14.15
N GLN A 8 -14.32 -23.63 -14.11
CA GLN A 8 -15.62 -24.27 -13.98
C GLN A 8 -15.95 -25.11 -15.21
N GLU A 9 -15.75 -24.56 -16.41
CA GLU A 9 -15.96 -25.26 -17.68
C GLU A 9 -15.08 -26.52 -17.78
N ARG A 10 -13.81 -26.41 -17.36
CA ARG A 10 -12.87 -27.54 -17.39
C ARG A 10 -13.16 -28.63 -16.36
N ASN A 11 -13.64 -28.26 -15.18
CA ASN A 11 -13.78 -29.18 -14.04
C ASN A 11 -15.24 -29.59 -13.75
N GLY A 12 -16.23 -29.06 -14.48
CA GLY A 12 -17.66 -29.31 -14.27
C GLY A 12 -18.23 -28.75 -12.95
N ARG A 13 -17.42 -28.11 -12.12
CA ARG A 13 -17.84 -27.49 -10.84
C ARG A 13 -17.14 -26.16 -10.62
N LYS A 14 -17.78 -25.30 -9.83
CA LYS A 14 -17.15 -24.03 -9.43
C LYS A 14 -15.89 -24.30 -8.58
N PRO A 15 -14.80 -23.58 -8.83
CA PRO A 15 -13.57 -23.79 -8.08
C PRO A 15 -13.73 -23.30 -6.63
N ARG A 16 -12.96 -23.92 -5.74
CA ARG A 16 -12.69 -23.37 -4.40
C ARG A 16 -11.93 -22.05 -4.53
N VAL A 17 -12.33 -21.05 -3.78
CA VAL A 17 -11.71 -19.72 -3.84
C VAL A 17 -11.14 -19.37 -2.47
N ALA A 18 -9.85 -19.10 -2.41
CA ALA A 18 -9.20 -18.49 -1.26
C ALA A 18 -8.67 -17.12 -1.66
N MET A 19 -8.86 -16.12 -0.81
CA MET A 19 -8.43 -14.75 -1.08
C MET A 19 -7.85 -14.09 0.16
N PHE A 20 -7.03 -13.11 -0.08
CA PHE A 20 -6.53 -12.22 0.97
C PHE A 20 -6.40 -10.79 0.45
N CYS A 21 -6.30 -9.84 1.36
CA CYS A 21 -5.88 -8.48 1.08
C CYS A 21 -5.00 -8.01 2.25
N THR A 22 -4.55 -6.79 2.24
CA THR A 22 -3.64 -6.25 3.25
C THR A 22 -4.19 -6.42 4.67
N GLY A 23 -5.42 -5.96 4.94
CA GLY A 23 -6.02 -5.99 6.30
C GLY A 23 -7.31 -6.82 6.41
N GLY A 24 -7.69 -7.62 5.40
CA GLY A 24 -8.89 -8.48 5.43
C GLY A 24 -10.20 -7.80 5.01
N ILE A 25 -10.38 -6.50 5.21
CA ILE A 25 -11.66 -5.77 5.03
C ILE A 25 -12.25 -5.89 3.61
N ARG A 26 -11.41 -5.77 2.57
CA ARG A 26 -11.85 -5.91 1.18
C ARG A 26 -12.32 -7.32 0.85
N CYS A 27 -11.75 -8.32 1.54
CA CYS A 27 -12.08 -9.73 1.35
C CYS A 27 -13.49 -10.06 1.85
N GLU A 28 -13.97 -9.44 2.91
CA GLU A 28 -15.33 -9.64 3.40
C GLU A 28 -16.37 -9.33 2.31
N LYS A 29 -16.23 -8.17 1.68
CA LYS A 29 -17.13 -7.77 0.59
C LYS A 29 -16.98 -8.69 -0.64
N SER A 30 -15.75 -9.06 -1.00
CA SER A 30 -15.48 -9.93 -2.14
C SER A 30 -16.00 -11.34 -1.90
N THR A 31 -15.87 -11.86 -0.69
CA THR A 31 -16.38 -13.17 -0.29
C THR A 31 -17.92 -13.20 -0.36
N ALA A 32 -18.58 -12.17 0.14
CA ALA A 32 -20.05 -12.05 0.06
C ALA A 32 -20.53 -12.02 -1.39
N LEU A 33 -19.84 -11.25 -2.25
CA LEU A 33 -20.14 -11.19 -3.68
C LEU A 33 -19.96 -12.56 -4.36
N MET A 34 -18.87 -13.27 -4.08
CA MET A 34 -18.61 -14.59 -4.65
C MET A 34 -19.68 -15.60 -4.24
N ARG A 35 -20.07 -15.61 -2.94
CA ARG A 35 -21.15 -16.47 -2.45
C ARG A 35 -22.49 -16.14 -3.10
N ALA A 36 -22.83 -14.86 -3.26
CA ALA A 36 -24.03 -14.43 -3.97
C ALA A 36 -24.05 -14.87 -5.45
N ASN A 37 -22.87 -15.09 -6.06
CA ASN A 37 -22.72 -15.65 -7.40
C ASN A 37 -22.62 -17.19 -7.40
N GLY A 38 -22.99 -17.84 -6.29
CA GLY A 38 -23.12 -19.29 -6.18
C GLY A 38 -21.81 -20.06 -6.01
N PHE A 39 -20.73 -19.39 -5.55
CA PHE A 39 -19.52 -20.10 -5.12
C PHE A 39 -19.73 -20.58 -3.68
N GLU A 40 -19.70 -21.88 -3.46
CA GLU A 40 -19.98 -22.48 -2.15
C GLU A 40 -18.75 -22.40 -1.22
N GLU A 41 -17.59 -22.77 -1.73
CA GLU A 41 -16.33 -22.82 -0.99
C GLU A 41 -15.52 -21.55 -1.21
N VAL A 42 -15.81 -20.51 -0.44
CA VAL A 42 -15.09 -19.22 -0.49
C VAL A 42 -14.52 -18.90 0.88
N PHE A 43 -13.21 -18.75 0.91
CA PHE A 43 -12.42 -18.50 2.12
C PHE A 43 -11.66 -17.18 1.99
N HIS A 44 -11.41 -16.52 3.10
CA HIS A 44 -10.48 -15.43 3.16
C HIS A 44 -9.62 -15.47 4.41
N LEU A 45 -8.41 -14.91 4.30
CA LEU A 45 -7.45 -14.88 5.38
C LEU A 45 -7.91 -13.87 6.45
N GLN A 46 -8.14 -14.36 7.67
CA GLN A 46 -8.58 -13.54 8.79
C GLN A 46 -7.51 -12.51 9.17
N GLY A 47 -7.90 -11.23 9.20
CA GLY A 47 -6.97 -10.12 9.47
C GLY A 47 -6.04 -9.79 8.31
N GLY A 48 -6.18 -10.47 7.16
CA GLY A 48 -5.39 -10.24 5.96
C GLY A 48 -3.94 -10.70 6.07
N ILE A 49 -3.17 -10.37 5.01
CA ILE A 49 -1.79 -10.85 4.90
C ILE A 49 -0.86 -10.22 5.96
N LEU A 50 -1.14 -8.99 6.41
CA LEU A 50 -0.30 -8.35 7.42
C LEU A 50 -0.37 -9.10 8.76
N LYS A 51 -1.57 -9.50 9.18
CA LYS A 51 -1.73 -10.29 10.41
C LYS A 51 -1.05 -11.66 10.31
N TYR A 52 -1.11 -12.28 9.13
CA TYR A 52 -0.39 -13.52 8.86
C TYR A 52 1.12 -13.34 9.00
N LEU A 53 1.69 -12.31 8.36
CA LEU A 53 3.13 -12.02 8.42
C LEU A 53 3.61 -11.58 9.80
N GLU A 54 2.73 -11.04 10.63
CA GLU A 54 3.02 -10.67 12.01
C GLU A 54 3.07 -11.89 12.93
N GLN A 55 2.15 -12.84 12.74
CA GLN A 55 1.92 -13.95 13.67
C GLN A 55 2.63 -15.24 13.30
N ILE A 56 2.85 -15.50 11.99
CA ILE A 56 3.45 -16.74 11.53
C ILE A 56 4.96 -16.51 11.30
N PRO A 57 5.82 -17.25 12.00
CA PRO A 57 7.25 -17.12 11.85
C PRO A 57 7.71 -17.61 10.45
N PRO A 58 8.86 -17.13 9.96
CA PRO A 58 9.33 -17.42 8.60
C PRO A 58 9.43 -18.93 8.28
N GLU A 59 9.84 -19.74 9.26
CA GLU A 59 10.04 -21.18 9.14
C GLU A 59 8.72 -21.97 8.96
N GLU A 60 7.61 -21.44 9.45
CA GLU A 60 6.29 -22.06 9.31
C GLU A 60 5.46 -21.42 8.19
N SER A 61 5.95 -20.33 7.62
CA SER A 61 5.22 -19.53 6.67
C SER A 61 5.26 -20.13 5.25
N LEU A 62 4.11 -20.14 4.59
CA LEU A 62 4.00 -20.45 3.16
C LEU A 62 4.19 -19.22 2.27
N TRP A 63 4.34 -18.02 2.87
CA TRP A 63 4.58 -16.78 2.13
C TRP A 63 6.04 -16.67 1.72
N GLN A 64 6.26 -16.38 0.44
CA GLN A 64 7.60 -16.15 -0.10
C GLN A 64 7.74 -14.70 -0.60
N GLY A 65 8.87 -14.07 -0.28
CA GLY A 65 9.18 -12.70 -0.68
C GLY A 65 8.54 -11.64 0.22
N GLN A 66 8.39 -10.43 -0.32
CA GLN A 66 7.90 -9.26 0.39
C GLN A 66 6.46 -8.94 0.01
N CYS A 67 5.67 -8.50 0.97
CA CYS A 67 4.31 -8.06 0.75
C CYS A 67 4.27 -6.55 0.48
N PHE A 68 3.71 -6.13 -0.65
CA PHE A 68 3.50 -4.72 -0.95
C PHE A 68 2.48 -4.11 0.01
N VAL A 69 2.81 -2.95 0.56
CA VAL A 69 1.95 -2.14 1.41
C VAL A 69 1.80 -0.73 0.84
N PHE A 70 0.68 -0.08 1.16
CA PHE A 70 0.33 1.23 0.62
C PHE A 70 0.80 2.39 1.52
N ASP A 71 1.81 2.15 2.35
CA ASP A 71 2.42 3.15 3.20
C ASP A 71 3.88 3.45 2.77
N GLU A 72 4.60 4.26 3.56
CA GLU A 72 5.97 4.69 3.25
C GLU A 72 7.00 3.56 3.21
N ARG A 73 6.68 2.39 3.76
CA ARG A 73 7.56 1.22 3.76
C ARG A 73 7.64 0.52 2.41
N THR A 74 6.67 0.77 1.52
CA THR A 74 6.49 0.12 0.21
C THR A 74 6.26 -1.38 0.31
N SER A 75 7.04 -2.10 1.11
CA SER A 75 6.92 -3.54 1.32
C SER A 75 7.29 -3.92 2.74
N VAL A 76 6.80 -5.07 3.19
CA VAL A 76 7.12 -5.67 4.48
C VAL A 76 7.36 -7.16 4.33
N GLY A 77 8.22 -7.71 5.17
CA GLY A 77 8.42 -9.14 5.35
C GLY A 77 7.74 -9.66 6.63
N HIS A 78 8.16 -10.85 7.07
CA HIS A 78 7.72 -11.43 8.33
C HIS A 78 8.07 -10.53 9.52
N GLY A 79 7.23 -10.56 10.55
CA GLY A 79 7.32 -9.63 11.68
C GLY A 79 7.06 -8.17 11.30
N LEU A 80 6.48 -7.92 10.12
CA LEU A 80 6.22 -6.60 9.54
C LEU A 80 7.48 -5.73 9.40
N VAL A 81 8.64 -6.37 9.31
CA VAL A 81 9.92 -5.68 9.08
C VAL A 81 9.86 -4.98 7.73
N PRO A 82 10.25 -3.68 7.64
CA PRO A 82 10.30 -2.98 6.38
C PRO A 82 11.15 -3.72 5.34
N GLY A 83 10.61 -3.87 4.15
CA GLY A 83 11.29 -4.51 3.04
C GLY A 83 12.25 -3.58 2.31
N THR A 84 12.90 -4.12 1.29
CA THR A 84 13.90 -3.44 0.47
C THR A 84 13.35 -2.86 -0.83
N LEU A 85 12.09 -3.20 -1.18
CA LEU A 85 11.51 -2.76 -2.45
C LEU A 85 11.21 -1.25 -2.42
N GLY A 86 11.68 -0.56 -3.46
CA GLY A 86 11.28 0.82 -3.74
C GLY A 86 9.94 0.88 -4.47
N ILE A 87 9.46 2.08 -4.73
CA ILE A 87 8.27 2.34 -5.55
C ILE A 87 8.61 3.28 -6.71
N CYS A 88 8.15 2.96 -7.89
CA CYS A 88 8.21 3.89 -9.02
C CYS A 88 7.27 5.06 -8.79
N ARG A 89 7.78 6.28 -8.76
CA ARG A 89 6.95 7.48 -8.51
C ARG A 89 6.04 7.85 -9.70
N SER A 90 6.28 7.26 -10.87
CA SER A 90 5.45 7.46 -12.07
C SER A 90 4.25 6.52 -12.11
N CYS A 91 4.48 5.20 -12.19
CA CYS A 91 3.41 4.21 -12.30
C CYS A 91 2.93 3.64 -10.95
N ARG A 92 3.62 3.93 -9.86
CA ARG A 92 3.34 3.40 -8.51
C ARG A 92 3.59 1.91 -8.34
N ASP A 93 4.19 1.24 -9.32
CA ASP A 93 4.57 -0.17 -9.20
C ASP A 93 5.78 -0.33 -8.28
N PRO A 94 5.85 -1.45 -7.53
CA PRO A 94 7.04 -1.79 -6.77
C PRO A 94 8.22 -2.04 -7.72
N LEU A 95 9.37 -1.54 -7.32
CA LEU A 95 10.65 -1.74 -8.02
C LEU A 95 11.27 -3.04 -7.50
N ALA A 96 11.28 -4.05 -8.36
CA ALA A 96 11.99 -5.28 -8.07
C ALA A 96 13.51 -5.05 -8.09
N GLU A 97 14.24 -5.99 -7.50
CA GLU A 97 15.69 -6.00 -7.48
C GLU A 97 16.27 -5.91 -8.91
N GLY A 98 17.31 -5.11 -9.11
CA GLY A 98 17.90 -4.86 -10.43
C GLY A 98 17.15 -3.89 -11.34
N MET A 99 15.89 -3.54 -11.04
CA MET A 99 15.16 -2.57 -11.88
C MET A 99 15.75 -1.16 -11.86
N THR A 100 16.42 -0.79 -10.78
CA THR A 100 17.09 0.52 -10.63
C THR A 100 18.40 0.61 -11.40
N GLU A 101 18.98 -0.52 -11.80
CA GLU A 101 20.20 -0.59 -12.60
C GLU A 101 19.93 -0.54 -14.10
N SER A 102 18.67 -0.68 -14.49
CA SER A 102 18.26 -0.64 -15.88
C SER A 102 18.47 0.76 -16.50
N PRO A 103 18.93 0.84 -17.76
CA PRO A 103 19.04 2.12 -18.48
C PRO A 103 17.68 2.81 -18.72
N LEU A 104 16.56 2.06 -18.55
CA LEU A 104 15.20 2.60 -18.63
C LEU A 104 14.70 3.17 -17.30
N PHE A 105 15.50 3.02 -16.24
CA PHE A 105 15.17 3.60 -14.95
C PHE A 105 15.66 5.04 -14.84
N GLU A 106 14.75 5.94 -14.54
CA GLU A 106 15.07 7.34 -14.21
C GLU A 106 14.33 7.71 -12.92
N LEU A 107 15.10 8.04 -11.88
CA LEU A 107 14.57 8.31 -10.55
C LEU A 107 13.48 9.39 -10.57
N GLY A 108 12.30 9.02 -10.09
CA GLY A 108 11.15 9.92 -10.04
C GLY A 108 10.40 10.08 -11.36
N VAL A 109 10.88 9.52 -12.47
CA VAL A 109 10.38 9.73 -13.83
C VAL A 109 9.83 8.46 -14.45
N SER A 110 10.60 7.37 -14.49
CA SER A 110 10.17 6.11 -15.10
C SER A 110 10.88 4.90 -14.50
N CYS A 111 10.28 3.73 -14.70
CA CYS A 111 10.92 2.44 -14.47
C CYS A 111 10.81 1.57 -15.74
N PRO A 112 11.53 0.45 -15.85
CA PRO A 112 11.48 -0.41 -17.03
C PRO A 112 10.07 -0.80 -17.49
N ARG A 113 9.12 -0.91 -16.54
CA ARG A 113 7.72 -1.26 -16.87
C ARG A 113 6.96 -0.10 -17.53
N CYS A 114 7.14 1.12 -17.04
CA CYS A 114 6.37 2.27 -17.53
C CYS A 114 7.12 3.14 -18.53
N HIS A 115 8.40 2.90 -18.76
CA HIS A 115 9.22 3.75 -19.62
C HIS A 115 8.62 3.96 -21.01
N HIS A 116 8.12 2.90 -21.64
CA HIS A 116 7.54 2.97 -22.99
C HIS A 116 6.07 3.40 -23.02
N THR A 117 5.36 3.32 -21.89
CA THR A 117 3.95 3.70 -21.81
C THR A 117 3.74 5.13 -21.30
N THR A 118 4.77 5.72 -20.69
CA THR A 118 4.72 7.10 -20.19
C THR A 118 5.09 8.07 -21.32
N SER A 119 4.23 9.06 -21.60
CA SER A 119 4.48 10.07 -22.62
C SER A 119 5.69 10.95 -22.28
N ASP A 120 6.36 11.48 -23.30
CA ASP A 120 7.53 12.33 -23.11
C ASP A 120 7.19 13.63 -22.35
N GLU A 121 6.00 14.18 -22.58
CA GLU A 121 5.49 15.33 -21.84
C GLU A 121 5.36 15.01 -20.33
N HIS A 122 4.85 13.81 -19.99
CA HIS A 122 4.77 13.37 -18.59
C HIS A 122 6.16 13.20 -17.97
N LYS A 123 7.11 12.62 -18.73
CA LYS A 123 8.52 12.48 -18.28
C LYS A 123 9.16 13.84 -18.04
N GLN A 124 8.94 14.84 -18.92
CA GLN A 124 9.47 16.18 -18.73
C GLN A 124 8.92 16.84 -17.45
N ARG A 125 7.62 16.76 -17.21
CA ARG A 125 7.00 17.25 -15.97
C ARG A 125 7.54 16.54 -14.72
N ALA A 126 7.79 15.24 -14.82
CA ALA A 126 8.36 14.45 -13.74
C ALA A 126 9.83 14.85 -13.47
N ARG A 127 10.65 15.10 -14.51
CA ARG A 127 12.02 15.61 -14.38
C ARG A 127 12.06 16.96 -13.69
N GLU A 128 11.18 17.88 -14.09
CA GLU A 128 11.11 19.20 -13.45
C GLU A 128 10.72 19.08 -11.97
N ARG A 129 9.76 18.25 -11.63
CA ARG A 129 9.40 17.97 -10.23
C ARG A 129 10.58 17.39 -9.46
N GLN A 130 11.32 16.43 -10.04
CA GLN A 130 12.50 15.84 -9.41
C GLN A 130 13.60 16.87 -9.17
N ARG A 131 13.80 17.78 -10.12
CA ARG A 131 14.70 18.91 -9.99
C ARG A 131 14.31 19.83 -8.83
N GLN A 132 13.02 20.14 -8.67
CA GLN A 132 12.54 20.96 -7.56
C GLN A 132 12.79 20.26 -6.20
N PHE A 133 12.62 18.95 -6.10
CA PHE A 133 12.99 18.19 -4.90
C PHE A 133 14.49 18.30 -4.59
N GLN A 134 15.34 18.20 -5.59
CA GLN A 134 16.79 18.32 -5.41
C GLN A 134 17.19 19.74 -4.95
N LEU A 135 16.60 20.76 -5.55
CA LEU A 135 16.83 22.16 -5.16
C LEU A 135 16.37 22.44 -3.72
N ALA A 136 15.21 21.94 -3.33
CA ALA A 136 14.72 22.08 -1.96
C ALA A 136 15.66 21.40 -0.96
N ARG A 137 16.12 20.19 -1.25
CA ARG A 137 17.09 19.47 -0.40
C ARG A 137 18.43 20.20 -0.30
N ALA A 138 18.94 20.74 -1.41
CA ALA A 138 20.18 21.51 -1.42
C ALA A 138 20.10 22.78 -0.55
N ARG A 139 18.90 23.33 -0.38
CA ARG A 139 18.62 24.48 0.50
C ARG A 139 18.30 24.06 1.94
N GLY A 140 18.34 22.78 2.29
CA GLY A 140 17.89 22.27 3.60
C GLY A 140 16.39 22.41 3.86
N GLN A 141 15.60 22.61 2.80
CA GLN A 141 14.15 22.79 2.87
C GLN A 141 13.43 21.51 2.43
N MET A 142 12.27 21.26 3.04
CA MET A 142 11.39 20.19 2.56
C MET A 142 10.50 20.72 1.44
N HIS A 143 10.38 19.94 0.36
CA HIS A 143 9.45 20.27 -0.71
C HIS A 143 8.01 19.94 -0.28
N LEU A 144 7.03 20.78 -0.70
CA LEU A 144 5.59 20.64 -0.34
C LEU A 144 4.96 19.26 -0.64
N GLY A 145 5.58 18.44 -1.48
CA GLY A 145 5.14 17.08 -1.81
C GLY A 145 5.96 15.96 -1.13
N GLU A 146 6.93 16.28 -0.29
CA GLU A 146 7.63 15.25 0.48
C GLU A 146 6.78 14.81 1.69
N PRO A 147 6.73 13.49 1.97
CA PRO A 147 6.06 13.02 3.17
C PRO A 147 6.76 13.60 4.40
N GLN A 148 6.01 14.30 5.22
CA GLN A 148 6.53 14.81 6.49
C GLN A 148 6.86 13.63 7.40
N LYS A 149 8.11 13.52 7.84
CA LYS A 149 8.46 12.60 8.90
C LYS A 149 7.72 13.06 10.16
N HIS A 150 6.75 12.29 10.61
CA HIS A 150 5.91 12.57 11.79
C HIS A 150 6.69 12.62 13.14
N THR A 151 7.98 12.90 13.12
CA THR A 151 8.85 12.89 14.30
C THR A 151 8.50 13.98 15.32
N LEU A 152 7.99 15.12 14.84
CA LEU A 152 7.68 16.27 15.72
C LEU A 152 6.36 16.11 16.52
N ILE A 153 5.39 15.37 16.00
CA ILE A 153 4.08 15.21 16.66
C ILE A 153 4.16 14.23 17.82
N LYS A 154 5.06 13.23 17.75
CA LYS A 154 5.27 12.26 18.85
C LYS A 154 5.72 12.90 20.15
N GLN A 155 6.41 14.02 20.11
CA GLN A 155 6.94 14.70 21.31
C GLN A 155 5.88 15.51 22.06
N LEU A 156 4.72 15.81 21.43
CA LEU A 156 3.67 16.66 22.00
C LEU A 156 2.45 15.88 22.48
N LEU A 157 2.40 14.57 22.25
CA LEU A 157 1.29 13.71 22.67
C LEU A 157 1.61 12.99 23.97
N PRO A 158 0.63 12.86 24.89
CA PRO A 158 0.81 12.05 26.09
C PRO A 158 1.12 10.59 25.72
N ALA A 159 1.92 9.90 26.55
CA ALA A 159 2.40 8.54 26.31
C ALA A 159 1.30 7.49 26.02
N HIS A 160 0.04 7.81 26.33
CA HIS A 160 -1.13 6.94 26.14
C HIS A 160 -2.20 7.55 25.22
N ALA A 161 -1.82 8.48 24.34
CA ALA A 161 -2.79 9.04 23.39
C ALA A 161 -3.30 7.94 22.43
N PRO A 162 -4.61 7.85 22.19
CA PRO A 162 -5.16 6.93 21.20
C PRO A 162 -4.60 7.22 19.80
N VAL A 163 -4.36 6.16 19.03
CA VAL A 163 -3.86 6.26 17.67
C VAL A 163 -5.02 6.14 16.68
N LEU A 164 -5.21 7.16 15.83
CA LEU A 164 -6.18 7.14 14.75
C LEU A 164 -5.48 6.86 13.41
N TYR A 165 -5.73 5.69 12.84
CA TYR A 165 -5.33 5.38 11.47
C TYR A 165 -6.36 5.96 10.49
N SER A 166 -5.93 6.81 9.59
CA SER A 166 -6.84 7.58 8.75
C SER A 166 -6.32 7.76 7.33
N PHE A 167 -7.21 7.61 6.36
CA PHE A 167 -6.92 7.92 4.96
C PHE A 167 -7.20 9.40 4.67
N ARG A 168 -6.24 10.10 4.07
CA ARG A 168 -6.34 11.55 3.81
C ARG A 168 -7.59 11.95 3.03
N ARG A 169 -7.96 11.16 2.00
CA ARG A 169 -9.07 11.46 1.10
C ARG A 169 -10.36 10.67 1.38
N CYS A 170 -10.41 9.91 2.46
CA CYS A 170 -11.59 9.14 2.81
C CYS A 170 -12.62 10.01 3.55
N PRO A 171 -13.86 10.18 3.04
CA PRO A 171 -14.90 10.97 3.71
C PRO A 171 -15.24 10.45 5.10
N TYR A 172 -15.20 9.14 5.31
CA TYR A 172 -15.46 8.51 6.62
C TYR A 172 -14.33 8.81 7.61
N ALA A 173 -13.08 8.76 7.15
CA ALA A 173 -11.94 9.14 7.97
C ALA A 173 -11.95 10.64 8.33
N MET A 174 -12.40 11.50 7.43
CA MET A 174 -12.60 12.92 7.72
C MET A 174 -13.66 13.14 8.80
N ARG A 175 -14.79 12.42 8.75
CA ARG A 175 -15.81 12.46 9.80
C ARG A 175 -15.26 12.04 11.15
N ALA A 176 -14.52 10.93 11.23
CA ALA A 176 -13.89 10.48 12.45
C ALA A 176 -12.93 11.53 13.04
N ARG A 177 -12.11 12.17 12.19
CA ARG A 177 -11.22 13.26 12.61
C ARG A 177 -12.00 14.44 13.18
N LEU A 178 -13.06 14.87 12.51
CA LEU A 178 -13.91 15.99 12.96
C LEU A 178 -14.62 15.65 14.27
N THR A 179 -15.12 14.43 14.44
CA THR A 179 -15.75 13.97 15.68
C THR A 179 -14.78 14.00 16.85
N LEU A 180 -13.57 13.49 16.67
CA LEU A 180 -12.54 13.53 17.71
C LEU A 180 -12.11 14.95 18.08
N LEU A 181 -12.00 15.83 17.07
CA LEU A 181 -11.70 17.25 17.25
C LEU A 181 -12.80 17.96 18.03
N SER A 182 -14.07 17.75 17.67
CA SER A 182 -15.22 18.34 18.35
C SER A 182 -15.41 17.81 19.78
N ALA A 183 -14.99 16.58 20.04
CA ALA A 183 -14.99 15.98 21.38
C ALA A 183 -13.76 16.39 22.22
N GLY A 184 -12.83 17.19 21.68
CA GLY A 184 -11.61 17.59 22.37
C GLY A 184 -10.62 16.45 22.63
N ILE A 185 -10.79 15.31 21.93
CA ILE A 185 -9.93 14.14 22.11
C ILE A 185 -8.66 14.32 21.30
N ARG A 186 -7.51 14.41 21.97
CA ARG A 186 -6.20 14.42 21.34
C ARG A 186 -5.80 12.99 20.98
N CYS A 187 -5.46 12.74 19.71
CA CYS A 187 -5.00 11.44 19.23
C CYS A 187 -3.78 11.58 18.32
N GLU A 188 -2.95 10.54 18.26
CA GLU A 188 -1.91 10.43 17.23
C GLU A 188 -2.56 10.05 15.91
N LEU A 189 -2.43 10.91 14.90
CA LEU A 189 -2.94 10.62 13.55
C LEU A 189 -1.87 9.89 12.74
N ARG A 190 -2.16 8.66 12.32
CA ARG A 190 -1.34 7.91 11.36
C ARG A 190 -2.06 7.87 10.03
N GLU A 191 -1.56 8.63 9.08
CA GLU A 191 -2.10 8.60 7.71
C GLU A 191 -1.70 7.31 7.02
N VAL A 192 -2.70 6.63 6.46
CA VAL A 192 -2.52 5.47 5.60
C VAL A 192 -2.76 5.94 4.18
N ALA A 193 -1.74 5.83 3.31
CA ALA A 193 -1.89 6.11 1.89
C ALA A 193 -2.59 4.93 1.20
N LEU A 194 -3.57 5.23 0.33
CA LEU A 194 -4.15 4.30 -0.63
C LEU A 194 -3.42 4.41 -1.96
#